data_bbfde5c9c14e757664fa7d41eaa71604
#
_entry.id   bbfde5c9c14e757664fa7d41eaa71604
#
_cell.length_a   1.000
_cell.length_b   1.000
_cell.length_c   1.000
_cell.angle_alpha   90.00
_cell.angle_beta   90.00
_cell.angle_gamma   90.00
#
_symmetry.space_group_name_H-M   'P 1'
#
loop_
_entity.id
_entity.type
_entity.pdbx_description
1 polymer ?
#
loop_
_entity_poly.entity_id
_entity_poly.type
_entity_poly.pdbx_seq_one_letter_code
_entity_poly.pdbx_strand_id
1 'polypeptide(L)'
;MQADMKKEKTILFLHGFYASGHCVPAVALREAFEKGGTPRPGESRGGYLANVLTPDLPLHPHDAIRLIRDICDKEKPDVLVGNSCGSFYAQMISPIVGIPALLGNPHFKMSDFLHERIGSHQYKSPRADGKQDFTIDEQLISEFEELEVHQFDCCNIYNKDRVWGLFGEEDTLAHFEPLFLKHYMNSHHFPGGHTPTAEQFKTWYCPLIE
;
A
#
# COMPACT_ATOMS: atom_id res chain seq x y z
N MET A 1 -14.13 -20.28 31.97
CA MET A 1 -14.30 -19.83 30.59
C MET A 1 -13.18 -18.83 30.31
N GLN A 2 -12.09 -19.28 29.68
CA GLN A 2 -11.08 -18.36 29.15
C GLN A 2 -11.74 -17.64 27.96
N ALA A 3 -11.83 -16.32 28.04
CA ALA A 3 -12.17 -15.50 26.88
C ALA A 3 -11.07 -15.76 25.83
N ASP A 4 -11.44 -16.29 24.67
CA ASP A 4 -10.57 -16.30 23.50
C ASP A 4 -10.13 -14.86 23.26
N MET A 5 -8.89 -14.53 23.60
CA MET A 5 -8.29 -13.26 23.24
C MET A 5 -8.13 -13.30 21.70
N LYS A 6 -9.05 -12.65 20.99
CA LYS A 6 -8.96 -12.46 19.55
C LYS A 6 -7.58 -11.84 19.26
N LYS A 7 -6.75 -12.55 18.50
CA LYS A 7 -5.42 -12.06 18.09
C LYS A 7 -5.63 -10.70 17.41
N GLU A 8 -4.98 -9.67 17.90
CA GLU A 8 -5.01 -8.34 17.29
C GLU A 8 -4.38 -8.44 15.90
N LYS A 9 -5.11 -7.95 14.88
CA LYS A 9 -4.65 -7.97 13.49
C LYS A 9 -3.51 -6.96 13.33
N THR A 10 -2.47 -7.30 12.58
CA THR A 10 -1.40 -6.36 12.21
C THR A 10 -1.52 -5.99 10.74
N ILE A 11 -1.57 -4.69 10.45
CA ILE A 11 -1.69 -4.13 9.10
C ILE A 11 -0.40 -3.38 8.78
N LEU A 12 0.24 -3.70 7.65
CA LEU A 12 1.39 -2.94 7.16
C LEU A 12 0.95 -2.07 5.97
N PHE A 13 0.97 -0.75 6.15
CA PHE A 13 0.64 0.22 5.11
C PHE A 13 1.90 0.77 4.44
N LEU A 14 1.91 0.77 3.11
CA LEU A 14 2.99 1.23 2.24
C LEU A 14 2.52 2.46 1.46
N HIS A 15 3.13 3.59 1.71
CA HIS A 15 2.74 4.88 1.14
C HIS A 15 3.22 5.06 -0.31
N GLY A 16 2.63 6.03 -1.04
CA GLY A 16 3.04 6.42 -2.39
C GLY A 16 4.38 7.18 -2.42
N PHE A 17 4.94 7.37 -3.62
CA PHE A 17 6.31 7.86 -3.83
C PHE A 17 6.61 9.21 -3.15
N TYR A 18 5.74 10.21 -3.32
CA TYR A 18 5.90 11.54 -2.70
C TYR A 18 5.39 11.64 -1.26
N ALA A 19 4.96 10.53 -0.66
CA ALA A 19 4.34 10.50 0.64
C ALA A 19 5.28 10.00 1.76
N SER A 20 4.73 9.82 2.94
CA SER A 20 5.39 9.26 4.13
C SER A 20 4.42 8.39 4.93
N GLY A 21 4.88 7.78 5.99
CA GLY A 21 4.04 7.09 6.97
C GLY A 21 3.02 7.98 7.69
N HIS A 22 3.04 9.31 7.46
CA HIS A 22 2.11 10.30 8.00
C HIS A 22 1.16 10.90 6.94
N CYS A 23 1.07 10.30 5.75
CA CYS A 23 0.14 10.74 4.71
C CYS A 23 -1.32 10.50 5.11
N VAL A 24 -2.25 11.17 4.41
CA VAL A 24 -3.69 11.09 4.71
C VAL A 24 -4.21 9.65 4.79
N PRO A 25 -3.93 8.75 3.82
CA PRO A 25 -4.35 7.35 3.93
C PRO A 25 -3.80 6.62 5.17
N ALA A 26 -2.53 6.84 5.52
CA ALA A 26 -1.91 6.23 6.70
C ALA A 26 -2.57 6.68 8.01
N VAL A 27 -2.86 7.99 8.12
CA VAL A 27 -3.57 8.55 9.28
C VAL A 27 -5.00 8.01 9.36
N ALA A 28 -5.72 7.98 8.23
CA ALA A 28 -7.09 7.46 8.17
C ALA A 28 -7.16 5.97 8.58
N LEU A 29 -6.18 5.17 8.16
CA LEU A 29 -6.08 3.76 8.53
C LEU A 29 -5.87 3.59 10.04
N ARG A 30 -4.92 4.31 10.64
CA ARG A 30 -4.69 4.29 12.09
C ARG A 30 -5.95 4.71 12.87
N GLU A 31 -6.60 5.79 12.45
CA GLU A 31 -7.84 6.24 13.10
C GLU A 31 -8.96 5.22 13.00
N ALA A 32 -9.08 4.50 11.88
CA ALA A 32 -10.11 3.50 11.69
C ALA A 32 -9.89 2.25 12.56
N PHE A 33 -8.66 1.80 12.73
CA PHE A 33 -8.36 0.52 13.37
C PHE A 33 -7.83 0.64 14.80
N GLU A 34 -6.99 1.64 15.12
CA GLU A 34 -6.46 1.82 16.48
C GLU A 34 -7.48 2.37 17.47
N LYS A 35 -8.48 3.11 16.99
CA LYS A 35 -9.58 3.66 17.82
C LYS A 35 -10.83 2.80 17.87
N GLY A 36 -10.76 1.57 17.38
CA GLY A 36 -11.87 0.62 17.44
C GLY A 36 -12.84 0.65 16.27
N GLY A 37 -12.40 1.20 15.12
CA GLY A 37 -13.09 1.09 13.83
C GLY A 37 -14.47 1.72 13.74
N THR A 38 -15.02 1.75 12.53
CA THR A 38 -16.41 2.11 12.29
C THR A 38 -17.28 0.86 12.48
N PRO A 39 -18.31 0.87 13.34
CA PRO A 39 -19.23 -0.26 13.46
C PRO A 39 -19.90 -0.54 12.11
N ARG A 40 -19.97 -1.82 11.71
CA ARG A 40 -20.79 -2.21 10.54
C ARG A 40 -22.27 -1.95 10.82
N PRO A 41 -23.10 -1.67 9.80
CA PRO A 41 -24.53 -1.60 9.96
C PRO A 41 -25.06 -2.89 10.62
N GLY A 42 -25.61 -2.77 11.84
CA GLY A 42 -26.12 -3.90 12.63
C GLY A 42 -25.18 -4.44 13.72
N GLU A 43 -23.94 -3.95 13.83
CA GLU A 43 -23.03 -4.28 14.93
C GLU A 43 -23.12 -3.24 16.06
N SER A 44 -23.31 -3.72 17.29
CA SER A 44 -23.48 -2.87 18.48
C SER A 44 -22.17 -2.50 19.18
N ARG A 45 -21.01 -2.90 18.66
CA ARG A 45 -19.68 -2.58 19.19
C ARG A 45 -18.73 -2.24 18.07
N GLY A 46 -17.81 -1.28 18.33
CA GLY A 46 -16.81 -0.79 17.40
C GLY A 46 -16.00 -1.89 16.71
N GLY A 47 -15.51 -1.57 15.51
CA GLY A 47 -14.79 -2.47 14.61
C GLY A 47 -13.54 -3.11 15.23
N TYR A 48 -12.82 -3.84 14.40
CA TYR A 48 -11.61 -4.55 14.83
C TYR A 48 -10.52 -3.57 15.28
N LEU A 49 -9.92 -3.85 16.43
CA LEU A 49 -8.63 -3.25 16.80
C LEU A 49 -7.53 -3.93 16.01
N ALA A 50 -6.63 -3.13 15.43
CA ALA A 50 -5.46 -3.65 14.75
C ALA A 50 -4.23 -2.78 15.08
N ASN A 51 -3.07 -3.42 15.11
CA ASN A 51 -1.78 -2.74 15.12
C ASN A 51 -1.48 -2.26 13.69
N VAL A 52 -1.34 -0.95 13.48
CA VAL A 52 -1.14 -0.36 12.15
C VAL A 52 0.28 0.17 12.01
N LEU A 53 1.08 -0.49 11.20
CA LEU A 53 2.46 -0.11 10.89
C LEU A 53 2.48 0.76 9.63
N THR A 54 3.03 1.96 9.73
CA THR A 54 3.13 2.93 8.63
C THR A 54 4.55 3.47 8.54
N PRO A 55 5.54 2.67 8.10
CA PRO A 55 6.93 3.13 8.02
C PRO A 55 7.11 4.20 6.95
N ASP A 56 8.11 5.07 7.13
CA ASP A 56 8.64 5.87 6.04
C ASP A 56 9.49 4.98 5.12
N LEU A 57 9.06 4.80 3.88
CA LEU A 57 9.80 4.00 2.93
C LEU A 57 11.05 4.75 2.44
N PRO A 58 12.20 4.07 2.30
CA PRO A 58 13.36 4.61 1.62
C PRO A 58 13.04 5.07 0.19
N LEU A 59 13.80 6.05 -0.30
CA LEU A 59 13.68 6.55 -1.67
C LEU A 59 14.04 5.47 -2.70
N HIS A 60 15.16 4.80 -2.47
CA HIS A 60 15.67 3.74 -3.35
C HIS A 60 14.86 2.45 -3.20
N PRO A 61 14.34 1.87 -4.30
CA PRO A 61 13.36 0.77 -4.21
C PRO A 61 13.94 -0.52 -3.63
N HIS A 62 15.21 -0.82 -3.84
CA HIS A 62 15.86 -1.99 -3.23
C HIS A 62 15.91 -1.88 -1.70
N ASP A 63 16.18 -0.68 -1.16
CA ASP A 63 16.17 -0.44 0.28
C ASP A 63 14.75 -0.48 0.85
N ALA A 64 13.77 0.03 0.10
CA ALA A 64 12.36 -0.06 0.46
C ALA A 64 11.91 -1.54 0.56
N ILE A 65 12.22 -2.37 -0.43
CA ILE A 65 11.92 -3.80 -0.43
C ILE A 65 12.57 -4.49 0.77
N ARG A 66 13.85 -4.18 1.06
CA ARG A 66 14.57 -4.75 2.21
C ARG A 66 13.86 -4.39 3.52
N LEU A 67 13.55 -3.12 3.74
CA LEU A 67 12.83 -2.65 4.92
C LEU A 67 11.47 -3.35 5.08
N ILE A 68 10.69 -3.44 4.00
CA ILE A 68 9.36 -4.07 4.04
C ILE A 68 9.47 -5.56 4.40
N ARG A 69 10.45 -6.27 3.84
CA ARG A 69 10.68 -7.68 4.17
C ARG A 69 11.10 -7.87 5.62
N ASP A 70 12.01 -7.03 6.13
CA ASP A 70 12.44 -7.06 7.53
C ASP A 70 11.26 -6.82 8.48
N ILE A 71 10.34 -5.90 8.13
CA ILE A 71 9.11 -5.67 8.90
C ILE A 71 8.19 -6.89 8.80
N CYS A 72 8.01 -7.48 7.61
CA CYS A 72 7.19 -8.69 7.46
C CYS A 72 7.74 -9.86 8.28
N ASP A 73 9.05 -10.04 8.33
CA ASP A 73 9.69 -11.11 9.08
C ASP A 73 9.56 -10.92 10.58
N LYS A 74 9.68 -9.67 11.06
CA LYS A 74 9.64 -9.34 12.49
C LYS A 74 8.21 -9.24 13.03
N GLU A 75 7.36 -8.48 12.37
CA GLU A 75 6.03 -8.09 12.88
C GLU A 75 4.92 -9.03 12.40
N LYS A 76 5.18 -9.86 11.36
CA LYS A 76 4.23 -10.85 10.81
C LYS A 76 2.86 -10.23 10.48
N PRO A 77 2.78 -9.18 9.66
CA PRO A 77 1.50 -8.55 9.36
C PRO A 77 0.51 -9.54 8.72
N ASP A 78 -0.77 -9.37 9.02
CA ASP A 78 -1.84 -10.20 8.49
C ASP A 78 -2.27 -9.72 7.09
N VAL A 79 -1.97 -8.46 6.73
CA VAL A 79 -2.26 -7.88 5.41
C VAL A 79 -1.29 -6.74 5.07
N LEU A 80 -0.91 -6.65 3.78
CA LEU A 80 -0.21 -5.50 3.21
C LEU A 80 -1.23 -4.59 2.54
N VAL A 81 -1.15 -3.28 2.80
CA VAL A 81 -1.98 -2.28 2.15
C VAL A 81 -1.08 -1.27 1.48
N GLY A 82 -1.14 -1.16 0.16
CA GLY A 82 -0.36 -0.20 -0.60
C GLY A 82 -1.23 0.89 -1.22
N ASN A 83 -0.64 2.06 -1.50
CA ASN A 83 -1.23 3.07 -2.38
C ASN A 83 -0.20 3.55 -3.39
N SER A 84 -0.55 3.61 -4.68
CA SER A 84 0.35 4.05 -5.76
C SER A 84 1.65 3.22 -5.81
N CYS A 85 2.82 3.85 -5.65
CA CYS A 85 4.12 3.19 -5.51
C CYS A 85 4.14 2.17 -4.35
N GLY A 86 3.45 2.44 -3.24
CA GLY A 86 3.30 1.46 -2.15
C GLY A 86 2.61 0.18 -2.59
N SER A 87 1.68 0.27 -3.55
CA SER A 87 1.04 -0.89 -4.19
C SER A 87 2.01 -1.69 -5.07
N PHE A 88 2.94 -1.02 -5.74
CA PHE A 88 4.03 -1.69 -6.48
C PHE A 88 4.84 -2.60 -5.55
N TYR A 89 5.24 -2.12 -4.39
CA TYR A 89 5.96 -2.94 -3.41
C TYR A 89 5.09 -4.03 -2.80
N ALA A 90 3.85 -3.71 -2.41
CA ALA A 90 2.94 -4.67 -1.79
C ALA A 90 2.70 -5.88 -2.70
N GLN A 91 2.47 -5.66 -4.01
CA GLN A 91 2.23 -6.74 -4.95
C GLN A 91 3.49 -7.59 -5.20
N MET A 92 4.69 -7.02 -5.21
CA MET A 92 5.93 -7.77 -5.36
C MET A 92 6.23 -8.66 -4.15
N ILE A 93 5.96 -8.14 -2.96
CA ILE A 93 6.33 -8.80 -1.69
C ILE A 93 5.26 -9.81 -1.25
N SER A 94 3.97 -9.52 -1.44
CA SER A 94 2.85 -10.37 -1.05
C SER A 94 3.03 -11.85 -1.44
N PRO A 95 3.34 -12.20 -2.70
CA PRO A 95 3.50 -13.60 -3.10
C PRO A 95 4.75 -14.26 -2.49
N ILE A 96 5.79 -13.50 -2.18
CA ILE A 96 7.04 -14.00 -1.59
C ILE A 96 6.83 -14.37 -0.12
N VAL A 97 6.16 -13.49 0.64
CA VAL A 97 5.93 -13.69 2.09
C VAL A 97 4.64 -14.43 2.40
N GLY A 98 3.78 -14.66 1.41
CA GLY A 98 2.49 -15.34 1.57
C GLY A 98 1.42 -14.53 2.32
N ILE A 99 1.56 -13.21 2.40
CA ILE A 99 0.63 -12.28 3.07
C ILE A 99 -0.30 -11.67 2.02
N PRO A 100 -1.64 -11.65 2.24
CA PRO A 100 -2.58 -10.98 1.33
C PRO A 100 -2.29 -9.49 1.18
N ALA A 101 -2.64 -8.91 0.03
CA ALA A 101 -2.43 -7.49 -0.23
C ALA A 101 -3.65 -6.79 -0.80
N LEU A 102 -3.88 -5.55 -0.36
CA LEU A 102 -4.81 -4.60 -0.96
C LEU A 102 -4.01 -3.47 -1.63
N LEU A 103 -4.19 -3.32 -2.93
CA LEU A 103 -3.47 -2.38 -3.78
C LEU A 103 -4.40 -1.24 -4.19
N GLY A 104 -4.22 -0.07 -3.60
CA GLY A 104 -4.96 1.13 -3.99
C GLY A 104 -4.24 1.89 -5.12
N ASN A 105 -4.94 2.15 -6.21
CA ASN A 105 -4.44 2.87 -7.38
C ASN A 105 -3.00 2.47 -7.73
N PRO A 106 -2.72 1.17 -7.96
CA PRO A 106 -1.37 0.66 -8.13
C PRO A 106 -0.67 1.30 -9.33
N HIS A 107 0.57 1.71 -9.15
CA HIS A 107 1.39 2.27 -10.21
C HIS A 107 2.52 1.28 -10.56
N PHE A 108 2.37 0.54 -11.67
CA PHE A 108 3.28 -0.54 -12.08
C PHE A 108 4.40 -0.10 -13.05
N LYS A 109 4.46 1.19 -13.39
CA LYS A 109 5.46 1.80 -14.26
C LYS A 109 6.05 3.05 -13.62
N MET A 110 6.73 2.82 -12.48
CA MET A 110 7.36 3.90 -11.73
C MET A 110 8.50 4.57 -12.50
N SER A 111 9.26 3.79 -13.30
CA SER A 111 10.33 4.33 -14.14
C SER A 111 9.81 5.39 -15.13
N ASP A 112 8.72 5.08 -15.86
CA ASP A 112 8.09 6.03 -16.79
C ASP A 112 7.65 7.32 -16.06
N PHE A 113 7.03 7.15 -14.88
CA PHE A 113 6.60 8.27 -14.04
C PHE A 113 7.77 9.16 -13.59
N LEU A 114 8.91 8.56 -13.26
CA LEU A 114 10.09 9.25 -12.75
C LEU A 114 10.90 9.93 -13.86
N HIS A 115 10.97 9.35 -15.06
CA HIS A 115 11.64 9.97 -16.23
C HIS A 115 11.13 11.38 -16.52
N GLU A 116 9.85 11.63 -16.35
CA GLU A 116 9.25 12.95 -16.55
C GLU A 116 9.54 13.94 -15.41
N ARG A 117 10.26 13.50 -14.35
CA ARG A 117 10.38 14.23 -13.07
C ARG A 117 11.79 14.26 -12.51
N ILE A 118 12.81 14.17 -13.37
CA ILE A 118 14.22 14.26 -12.94
C ILE A 118 14.47 15.62 -12.27
N GLY A 119 15.14 15.63 -11.12
CA GLY A 119 15.49 16.83 -10.39
C GLY A 119 15.17 16.76 -8.91
N SER A 120 15.21 17.92 -8.23
CA SER A 120 14.97 18.06 -6.80
C SER A 120 13.48 18.19 -6.49
N HIS A 121 13.03 17.47 -5.47
CA HIS A 121 11.63 17.41 -5.03
C HIS A 121 11.51 17.45 -3.52
N GLN A 122 10.27 17.58 -3.04
CA GLN A 122 9.94 17.50 -1.63
C GLN A 122 8.82 16.48 -1.39
N TYR A 123 8.90 15.78 -0.25
CA TYR A 123 7.81 14.96 0.22
C TYR A 123 6.59 15.82 0.57
N LYS A 124 5.40 15.34 0.23
CA LYS A 124 4.12 16.05 0.47
C LYS A 124 3.58 15.86 1.88
N SER A 125 4.18 14.98 2.65
CA SER A 125 3.84 14.73 4.06
C SER A 125 5.11 14.63 4.89
N PRO A 126 5.06 15.03 6.19
CA PRO A 126 6.26 15.03 7.04
C PRO A 126 6.78 13.61 7.25
N ARG A 127 8.09 13.45 7.23
CA ARG A 127 8.78 12.20 7.53
C ARG A 127 9.29 12.19 8.96
N ALA A 128 9.34 11.01 9.57
CA ALA A 128 9.84 10.85 10.94
C ALA A 128 11.35 11.15 11.07
N ASP A 129 12.13 10.95 9.99
CA ASP A 129 13.56 11.27 9.93
C ASP A 129 13.85 12.77 9.70
N GLY A 130 12.80 13.59 9.49
CA GLY A 130 12.92 15.03 9.24
C GLY A 130 13.39 15.39 7.83
N LYS A 131 13.70 14.43 6.97
CA LYS A 131 14.12 14.67 5.58
C LYS A 131 12.93 15.04 4.72
N GLN A 132 12.90 16.25 4.19
CA GLN A 132 11.84 16.71 3.29
C GLN A 132 12.27 16.73 1.83
N ASP A 133 13.55 16.90 1.55
CA ASP A 133 14.08 17.02 0.19
C ASP A 133 14.62 15.67 -0.30
N PHE A 134 14.45 15.40 -1.59
CA PHE A 134 15.02 14.27 -2.29
C PHE A 134 15.26 14.59 -3.77
N THR A 135 16.05 13.79 -4.45
CA THR A 135 16.36 13.95 -5.86
C THR A 135 15.92 12.70 -6.64
N ILE A 136 15.27 12.93 -7.77
CA ILE A 136 15.03 11.90 -8.78
C ILE A 136 16.17 12.01 -9.79
N ASP A 137 16.94 10.95 -9.92
CA ASP A 137 18.08 10.85 -10.84
C ASP A 137 18.00 9.56 -11.66
N GLU A 138 18.91 9.42 -12.63
CA GLU A 138 18.97 8.26 -13.52
C GLU A 138 19.23 6.94 -12.76
N GLN A 139 19.96 6.97 -11.65
CA GLN A 139 20.18 5.78 -10.84
C GLN A 139 18.86 5.28 -10.25
N LEU A 140 18.09 6.17 -9.65
CA LEU A 140 16.79 5.83 -9.06
C LEU A 140 15.82 5.25 -10.11
N ILE A 141 15.83 5.84 -11.31
CA ILE A 141 15.00 5.37 -12.44
C ILE A 141 15.41 3.95 -12.84
N SER A 142 16.73 3.72 -13.04
CA SER A 142 17.27 2.43 -13.43
C SER A 142 16.97 1.32 -12.41
N GLU A 143 16.98 1.64 -11.11
CA GLU A 143 16.60 0.69 -10.06
C GLU A 143 15.12 0.28 -10.15
N PHE A 144 14.23 1.21 -10.53
CA PHE A 144 12.82 0.87 -10.79
C PHE A 144 12.65 0.05 -12.07
N GLU A 145 13.37 0.40 -13.16
CA GLU A 145 13.35 -0.36 -14.41
C GLU A 145 13.74 -1.82 -14.18
N GLU A 146 14.80 -2.07 -13.42
CA GLU A 146 15.23 -3.42 -13.06
C GLU A 146 14.13 -4.21 -12.36
N LEU A 147 13.48 -3.61 -11.35
CA LEU A 147 12.42 -4.26 -10.59
C LEU A 147 11.15 -4.48 -11.42
N GLU A 148 10.82 -3.56 -12.31
CA GLU A 148 9.62 -3.65 -13.15
C GLU A 148 9.65 -4.85 -14.11
N VAL A 149 10.84 -5.26 -14.57
CA VAL A 149 11.01 -6.46 -15.42
C VAL A 149 10.53 -7.71 -14.68
N HIS A 150 10.73 -7.77 -13.37
CA HIS A 150 10.50 -8.95 -12.52
C HIS A 150 9.29 -8.82 -11.58
N GLN A 151 8.57 -7.71 -11.63
CA GLN A 151 7.55 -7.39 -10.63
C GLN A 151 6.41 -8.41 -10.50
N PHE A 152 6.14 -9.22 -11.54
CA PHE A 152 5.10 -10.25 -11.53
C PHE A 152 5.63 -11.69 -11.54
N ASP A 153 6.93 -11.91 -11.47
CA ASP A 153 7.53 -13.25 -11.59
C ASP A 153 7.05 -14.22 -10.50
N CYS A 154 6.75 -13.74 -9.31
CA CYS A 154 6.22 -14.54 -8.22
C CYS A 154 4.69 -14.71 -8.24
N CYS A 155 3.98 -14.08 -9.18
CA CYS A 155 2.55 -14.21 -9.31
C CYS A 155 2.19 -15.57 -9.96
N ASN A 156 1.31 -16.32 -9.30
CA ASN A 156 0.90 -17.66 -9.75
C ASN A 156 -0.54 -17.99 -9.34
N ILE A 157 -1.04 -19.16 -9.76
CA ILE A 157 -2.43 -19.59 -9.51
C ILE A 157 -2.79 -19.75 -8.01
N TYR A 158 -1.80 -19.86 -7.12
CA TYR A 158 -2.03 -20.06 -5.67
C TYR A 158 -2.08 -18.75 -4.88
N ASN A 159 -1.70 -17.63 -5.49
CA ASN A 159 -1.66 -16.33 -4.81
C ASN A 159 -2.43 -15.21 -5.54
N LYS A 160 -2.89 -15.44 -6.77
CA LYS A 160 -3.60 -14.43 -7.57
C LYS A 160 -4.95 -13.98 -7.00
N ASP A 161 -5.57 -14.78 -6.15
CA ASP A 161 -6.82 -14.49 -5.45
C ASP A 161 -6.61 -13.77 -4.10
N ARG A 162 -5.35 -13.69 -3.64
CA ARG A 162 -4.97 -13.06 -2.37
C ARG A 162 -4.56 -11.60 -2.51
N VAL A 163 -4.52 -11.09 -3.74
CA VAL A 163 -4.21 -9.70 -4.05
C VAL A 163 -5.46 -9.03 -4.63
N TRP A 164 -5.85 -7.92 -4.01
CA TRP A 164 -7.03 -7.15 -4.35
C TRP A 164 -6.60 -5.79 -4.88
N GLY A 165 -7.16 -5.37 -6.01
CA GLY A 165 -6.96 -4.04 -6.59
C GLY A 165 -8.17 -3.15 -6.31
N LEU A 166 -7.93 -1.90 -5.90
CA LEU A 166 -8.94 -0.89 -5.70
C LEU A 166 -8.59 0.35 -6.51
N PHE A 167 -9.39 0.64 -7.53
CA PHE A 167 -9.12 1.65 -8.55
C PHE A 167 -10.07 2.83 -8.42
N GLY A 168 -9.51 4.04 -8.39
CA GLY A 168 -10.28 5.27 -8.39
C GLY A 168 -10.83 5.58 -9.77
N GLU A 169 -12.15 5.77 -9.89
CA GLU A 169 -12.82 6.08 -11.17
C GLU A 169 -12.38 7.42 -11.76
N GLU A 170 -11.87 8.32 -10.91
CA GLU A 170 -11.36 9.65 -11.28
C GLU A 170 -9.83 9.70 -11.29
N ASP A 171 -9.14 8.56 -11.19
CA ASP A 171 -7.68 8.52 -11.24
C ASP A 171 -7.17 8.85 -12.64
N THR A 172 -6.44 9.95 -12.77
CA THR A 172 -5.83 10.39 -14.04
C THR A 172 -4.35 10.07 -14.14
N LEU A 173 -3.77 9.41 -13.12
CA LEU A 173 -2.34 9.15 -13.03
C LEU A 173 -1.98 7.68 -13.30
N ALA A 174 -2.80 6.74 -12.83
CA ALA A 174 -2.46 5.32 -12.81
C ALA A 174 -3.58 4.47 -13.41
N HIS A 175 -3.51 4.22 -14.72
CA HIS A 175 -4.49 3.41 -15.47
C HIS A 175 -4.01 1.98 -15.65
N PHE A 176 -3.65 1.29 -14.55
CA PHE A 176 -3.02 -0.03 -14.59
C PHE A 176 -3.96 -1.21 -14.31
N GLU A 177 -5.26 -1.00 -14.21
CA GLU A 177 -6.21 -2.09 -14.01
C GLU A 177 -6.13 -3.15 -15.11
N PRO A 178 -5.99 -2.83 -16.42
CA PRO A 178 -5.85 -3.86 -17.45
C PRO A 178 -4.58 -4.71 -17.28
N LEU A 179 -3.49 -4.14 -16.73
CA LEU A 179 -2.29 -4.90 -16.40
C LEU A 179 -2.50 -5.74 -15.14
N PHE A 180 -3.12 -5.18 -14.11
CA PHE A 180 -3.48 -5.90 -12.89
C PHE A 180 -4.30 -7.17 -13.20
N LEU A 181 -5.34 -7.07 -14.02
CA LEU A 181 -6.23 -8.18 -14.38
C LEU A 181 -5.56 -9.29 -15.20
N LYS A 182 -4.36 -9.07 -15.76
CA LYS A 182 -3.56 -10.15 -16.36
C LYS A 182 -2.96 -11.08 -15.32
N HIS A 183 -2.78 -10.61 -14.10
CA HIS A 183 -2.07 -11.32 -13.02
C HIS A 183 -2.97 -11.67 -11.83
N TYR A 184 -3.99 -10.85 -11.53
CA TYR A 184 -4.87 -10.97 -10.37
C TYR A 184 -6.34 -11.00 -10.78
N MET A 185 -7.22 -11.39 -9.85
CA MET A 185 -8.64 -11.62 -10.16
C MET A 185 -9.60 -10.62 -9.51
N ASN A 186 -9.18 -10.02 -8.38
CA ASN A 186 -10.08 -9.24 -7.53
C ASN A 186 -9.87 -7.74 -7.79
N SER A 187 -10.71 -7.17 -8.63
CA SER A 187 -10.71 -5.72 -8.94
C SER A 187 -11.99 -5.08 -8.42
N HIS A 188 -11.82 -3.93 -7.76
CA HIS A 188 -12.89 -3.08 -7.25
C HIS A 188 -12.65 -1.63 -7.65
N HIS A 189 -13.73 -0.85 -7.67
CA HIS A 189 -13.68 0.58 -8.00
C HIS A 189 -14.25 1.42 -6.85
N PHE A 190 -13.81 2.67 -6.79
CA PHE A 190 -14.36 3.65 -5.87
C PHE A 190 -14.43 5.05 -6.53
N PRO A 191 -15.42 5.88 -6.15
CA PRO A 191 -15.53 7.24 -6.66
C PRO A 191 -14.44 8.11 -6.03
N GLY A 192 -13.30 8.25 -6.71
CA GLY A 192 -12.17 9.03 -6.23
C GLY A 192 -10.99 9.02 -7.20
N GLY A 193 -10.02 9.92 -6.93
CA GLY A 193 -8.80 10.06 -7.71
C GLY A 193 -7.65 9.21 -7.19
N HIS A 194 -6.44 9.53 -7.65
CA HIS A 194 -5.22 8.77 -7.36
C HIS A 194 -4.87 8.66 -5.87
N THR A 195 -5.09 9.74 -5.11
CA THR A 195 -4.90 9.73 -3.66
C THR A 195 -6.26 9.80 -2.98
N PRO A 196 -6.71 8.75 -2.29
CA PRO A 196 -7.99 8.76 -1.62
C PRO A 196 -7.99 9.77 -0.47
N THR A 197 -9.12 10.44 -0.26
CA THR A 197 -9.38 11.22 0.94
C THR A 197 -9.49 10.30 2.16
N ALA A 198 -9.44 10.85 3.37
CA ALA A 198 -9.62 10.09 4.60
C ALA A 198 -10.99 9.37 4.64
N GLU A 199 -12.05 10.02 4.16
CA GLU A 199 -13.39 9.43 4.09
C GLU A 199 -13.47 8.30 3.06
N GLN A 200 -12.94 8.52 1.86
CA GLN A 200 -12.86 7.47 0.82
C GLN A 200 -12.06 6.27 1.31
N PHE A 201 -10.94 6.52 2.00
CA PHE A 201 -10.14 5.43 2.56
C PHE A 201 -10.92 4.61 3.58
N LYS A 202 -11.58 5.26 4.52
CA LYS A 202 -12.43 4.60 5.54
C LYS A 202 -13.62 3.85 4.92
N THR A 203 -14.22 4.41 3.89
CA THR A 203 -15.42 3.84 3.26
C THR A 203 -15.12 2.67 2.33
N TRP A 204 -14.00 2.72 1.59
CA TRP A 204 -13.74 1.78 0.50
C TRP A 204 -12.57 0.82 0.76
N TYR A 205 -11.52 1.25 1.49
CA TYR A 205 -10.37 0.40 1.79
C TYR A 205 -10.57 -0.40 3.07
N CYS A 206 -11.00 0.23 4.16
CA CYS A 206 -11.12 -0.44 5.45
C CYS A 206 -12.01 -1.69 5.43
N PRO A 207 -13.20 -1.71 4.75
CA PRO A 207 -14.01 -2.91 4.66
C PRO A 207 -13.37 -4.10 3.93
N LEU A 208 -12.37 -3.84 3.06
CA LEU A 208 -11.62 -4.89 2.36
C LEU A 208 -10.44 -5.42 3.19
N ILE A 209 -10.04 -4.68 4.23
CA ILE A 209 -8.95 -5.05 5.14
C ILE A 209 -9.47 -5.89 6.32
N GLU A 210 -10.73 -5.67 6.73
CA GLU A 210 -11.40 -6.39 7.84
C GLU A 210 -11.61 -7.87 7.53
#